data_73ca204e151963185378e467eff46abc
#
_entry.id   73ca204e151963185378e467eff46abc
#
_cell.length_a   1.000
_cell.length_b   1.000
_cell.length_c   1.000
_cell.angle_alpha   90.00
_cell.angle_beta   90.00
_cell.angle_gamma   90.00
#
_symmetry.space_group_name_H-M   'P 1'
#
loop_
_entity.id
_entity.type
_entity.pdbx_description
1 polymer ?
#
loop_
_entity_poly.entity_id
_entity_poly.type
_entity_poly.pdbx_seq_one_letter_code
_entity_poly.pdbx_strand_id
1 'polypeptide(L)'
;MSCQSCASRIEKVLNKNNFKDVNVNLLQNSLTVSFYEGYKTNSEVKRLVDKAGYSAEIKTDNKIANEKNITEYEKLKRDFIISAIFSIPLFSAMFFHMAGVHTILSNGYFQWALATVVQFYIGRRYYVNAYKSLRGGGANMDVLIALGTSAAYFYSIYHVLIGSDQLYFESSAVVITLILLGKVFEKRAKTRTTDAISKLMGLQAKKANVIKNGETIETDIEDVMVGDKILVKPGEKIAVDGIIIEGSSSIDESMITGESMPVQKQVGDECIGSTINKNGSFVFEAKKIGEDTVLSQIVKLVEDAQSNKAPIQRLADKISSVFVPIVIVIAVITFAITYFVTKQFDRALLNSVSVLVIACPCSLGLATPTAIMVGSGKGAELGILIKSAEVLETANKIDAVILDKTGTITNGKPEVVDYKSEDADFLKIVSSIEKNSEHPLADAVVKEYEKNSSDFYKVEDFDSITGKGLSAKINSDDYYIGNEKLMRDNNIDVNVDIQKYQSQGNTVVL
;
A
#
# COMPACT_ATOMS: atom_id res chain seq x y z
N MET A 1 -1.59 18.48 6.44
CA MET A 1 -0.82 18.21 7.69
C MET A 1 0.66 18.29 7.38
N SER A 2 1.50 18.89 8.24
CA SER A 2 2.92 19.14 7.93
C SER A 2 3.90 18.23 8.68
N CYS A 3 3.47 17.62 9.79
CA CYS A 3 4.34 16.75 10.61
C CYS A 3 3.52 15.79 11.46
N GLN A 4 4.21 14.85 12.10
CA GLN A 4 3.61 13.81 12.92
C GLN A 4 2.86 14.35 14.14
N SER A 5 3.36 15.42 14.76
CA SER A 5 2.63 16.08 15.85
C SER A 5 1.24 16.59 15.44
N CYS A 6 1.08 16.97 14.15
CA CYS A 6 -0.21 17.38 13.60
C CYS A 6 -1.19 16.19 13.52
N ALA A 7 -0.69 15.04 13.07
CA ALA A 7 -1.48 13.80 12.97
C ALA A 7 -1.94 13.32 14.36
N SER A 8 -1.00 13.16 15.30
CA SER A 8 -1.29 12.73 16.68
C SER A 8 -2.29 13.66 17.39
N ARG A 9 -2.28 14.94 17.03
CA ARG A 9 -3.24 15.90 17.58
C ARG A 9 -4.65 15.68 17.07
N ILE A 10 -4.85 15.47 15.76
CA ILE A 10 -6.15 15.16 15.19
C ILE A 10 -6.70 13.89 15.84
N GLU A 11 -5.87 12.85 15.96
CA GLU A 11 -6.23 11.60 16.66
C GLU A 11 -6.69 11.85 18.09
N LYS A 12 -5.92 12.65 18.86
CA LYS A 12 -6.25 12.98 20.26
C LYS A 12 -7.58 13.73 20.37
N VAL A 13 -7.86 14.67 19.47
CA VAL A 13 -9.12 15.43 19.47
C VAL A 13 -10.30 14.52 19.16
N LEU A 14 -10.19 13.65 18.17
CA LEU A 14 -11.26 12.74 17.78
C LEU A 14 -11.49 11.64 18.83
N ASN A 15 -10.43 11.03 19.36
CA ASN A 15 -10.52 10.04 20.45
C ASN A 15 -11.17 10.62 21.71
N LYS A 16 -10.85 11.88 22.07
CA LYS A 16 -11.49 12.58 23.20
C LYS A 16 -12.99 12.80 22.99
N ASN A 17 -13.46 12.83 21.75
CA ASN A 17 -14.87 12.96 21.39
C ASN A 17 -15.53 11.60 21.06
N ASN A 18 -14.97 10.50 21.58
CA ASN A 18 -15.52 9.13 21.49
C ASN A 18 -15.71 8.62 20.05
N PHE A 19 -14.83 8.99 19.12
CA PHE A 19 -14.71 8.30 17.87
C PHE A 19 -13.83 7.06 18.04
N LYS A 20 -14.13 6.00 17.28
CA LYS A 20 -13.39 4.73 17.32
C LYS A 20 -12.46 4.60 16.12
N ASP A 21 -11.45 3.76 16.26
CA ASP A 21 -10.50 3.40 15.19
C ASP A 21 -9.95 4.62 14.44
N VAL A 22 -9.67 5.69 15.21
CA VAL A 22 -9.15 6.93 14.63
C VAL A 22 -7.71 6.70 14.19
N ASN A 23 -7.48 6.74 12.90
CA ASN A 23 -6.17 6.60 12.29
C ASN A 23 -5.87 7.75 11.33
N VAL A 24 -4.79 8.48 11.58
CA VAL A 24 -4.35 9.58 10.73
C VAL A 24 -3.06 9.19 10.03
N ASN A 25 -3.13 9.01 8.72
CA ASN A 25 -1.99 8.69 7.88
C ASN A 25 -1.37 9.98 7.32
N LEU A 26 -0.15 10.31 7.79
CA LEU A 26 0.57 11.50 7.34
C LEU A 26 1.07 11.39 5.90
N LEU A 27 1.39 10.18 5.43
CA LEU A 27 1.91 9.94 4.09
C LEU A 27 0.83 10.16 3.03
N GLN A 28 -0.31 9.53 3.23
CA GLN A 28 -1.47 9.66 2.34
C GLN A 28 -2.26 10.95 2.60
N ASN A 29 -1.92 11.69 3.67
CA ASN A 29 -2.66 12.86 4.14
C ASN A 29 -4.15 12.57 4.36
N SER A 30 -4.45 11.36 4.83
CA SER A 30 -5.79 10.79 5.03
C SER A 30 -6.12 10.61 6.51
N LEU A 31 -7.40 10.56 6.82
CA LEU A 31 -7.97 10.26 8.13
C LEU A 31 -9.02 9.18 7.94
N THR A 32 -8.86 8.07 8.65
CA THR A 32 -9.87 7.02 8.78
C THR A 32 -10.45 7.04 10.18
N VAL A 33 -11.76 6.96 10.28
CA VAL A 33 -12.47 7.01 11.56
C VAL A 33 -13.74 6.18 11.48
N SER A 34 -13.99 5.35 12.50
CA SER A 34 -15.21 4.56 12.64
C SER A 34 -16.19 5.23 13.60
N PHE A 35 -17.46 5.25 13.26
CA PHE A 35 -18.54 5.74 14.12
C PHE A 35 -19.86 5.04 13.78
N TYR A 36 -20.76 4.97 14.75
CA TYR A 36 -22.08 4.38 14.55
C TYR A 36 -23.00 5.38 13.80
N GLU A 37 -23.66 4.91 12.74
CA GLU A 37 -24.68 5.68 12.05
C GLU A 37 -25.81 6.11 13.03
N GLY A 38 -26.23 7.37 12.91
CA GLY A 38 -27.26 7.96 13.78
C GLY A 38 -26.74 8.70 15.01
N TYR A 39 -25.50 8.48 15.46
CA TYR A 39 -24.90 9.18 16.59
C TYR A 39 -23.91 10.28 16.21
N LYS A 40 -23.22 10.14 15.06
CA LYS A 40 -22.20 11.07 14.58
C LYS A 40 -22.22 11.15 13.06
N THR A 41 -21.73 12.26 12.52
CA THR A 41 -21.76 12.54 11.09
C THR A 41 -20.39 12.98 10.57
N ASN A 42 -20.17 12.85 9.27
CA ASN A 42 -18.99 13.36 8.58
C ASN A 42 -18.78 14.87 8.80
N SER A 43 -19.86 15.63 8.95
CA SER A 43 -19.81 17.07 9.25
C SER A 43 -19.25 17.35 10.65
N GLU A 44 -19.49 16.47 11.61
CA GLU A 44 -18.93 16.57 12.96
C GLU A 44 -17.43 16.27 12.98
N VAL A 45 -16.99 15.23 12.25
CA VAL A 45 -15.57 14.94 12.05
C VAL A 45 -14.86 16.17 11.46
N LYS A 46 -15.43 16.75 10.38
CA LYS A 46 -14.88 17.94 9.75
C LYS A 46 -14.76 19.10 10.74
N ARG A 47 -15.82 19.40 11.51
CA ARG A 47 -15.83 20.44 12.53
C ARG A 47 -14.76 20.25 13.60
N LEU A 48 -14.54 19.01 14.06
CA LEU A 48 -13.51 18.69 15.05
C LEU A 48 -12.09 18.81 14.50
N VAL A 49 -11.90 18.40 13.25
CA VAL A 49 -10.62 18.59 12.54
C VAL A 49 -10.32 20.07 12.32
N ASP A 50 -11.33 20.89 11.96
CA ASP A 50 -11.21 22.34 11.83
C ASP A 50 -10.88 22.99 13.19
N LYS A 51 -11.53 22.54 14.27
CA LYS A 51 -11.21 22.98 15.64
C LYS A 51 -9.78 22.62 16.06
N ALA A 52 -9.24 21.51 15.56
CA ALA A 52 -7.84 21.14 15.77
C ALA A 52 -6.86 22.01 14.94
N GLY A 53 -7.36 22.88 14.05
CA GLY A 53 -6.56 23.78 13.22
C GLY A 53 -6.23 23.23 11.82
N TYR A 54 -6.93 22.18 11.38
CA TYR A 54 -6.74 21.53 10.07
C TYR A 54 -8.06 21.49 9.32
N SER A 55 -8.01 21.30 7.99
CA SER A 55 -9.21 21.09 7.16
C SER A 55 -9.29 19.64 6.68
N ALA A 56 -10.51 19.09 6.62
CA ALA A 56 -10.78 17.76 6.11
C ALA A 56 -11.83 17.84 4.99
N GLU A 57 -11.64 17.00 3.97
CA GLU A 57 -12.59 16.75 2.89
C GLU A 57 -12.86 15.24 2.83
N ILE A 58 -14.06 14.84 2.43
CA ILE A 58 -14.40 13.43 2.23
C ILE A 58 -13.69 12.95 0.97
N LYS A 59 -13.03 11.79 1.06
CA LYS A 59 -12.37 11.17 -0.09
C LYS A 59 -13.44 10.53 -0.97
N THR A 60 -13.76 11.16 -2.08
CA THR A 60 -14.76 10.69 -3.04
C THR A 60 -14.16 9.99 -4.25
N ASP A 61 -12.85 10.19 -4.53
CA ASP A 61 -12.22 9.58 -5.71
C ASP A 61 -10.69 9.56 -5.61
N ASN A 62 -10.06 8.42 -5.93
CA ASN A 62 -8.60 8.27 -5.87
C ASN A 62 -7.87 9.08 -6.98
N LYS A 63 -8.53 9.34 -8.14
CA LYS A 63 -7.96 10.17 -9.21
C LYS A 63 -7.73 11.61 -8.75
N ILE A 64 -8.71 12.20 -8.05
CA ILE A 64 -8.64 13.58 -7.55
C ILE A 64 -7.53 13.73 -6.50
N ALA A 65 -7.30 12.70 -5.69
CA ALA A 65 -6.23 12.71 -4.68
C ALA A 65 -4.82 12.72 -5.33
N ASN A 66 -4.62 11.97 -6.42
CA ASN A 66 -3.35 11.93 -7.14
C ASN A 66 -3.05 13.25 -7.89
N GLU A 67 -4.03 13.86 -8.52
CA GLU A 67 -3.87 15.17 -9.18
C GLU A 67 -3.52 16.27 -8.18
N LYS A 68 -4.18 16.30 -7.01
CA LYS A 68 -3.84 17.23 -5.91
C LYS A 68 -2.40 17.02 -5.42
N ASN A 69 -1.93 15.79 -5.31
CA ASN A 69 -0.57 15.47 -4.89
C ASN A 69 0.49 15.97 -5.87
N ILE A 70 0.26 15.81 -7.18
CA ILE A 70 1.16 16.30 -8.24
C ILE A 70 1.20 17.83 -8.21
N THR A 71 0.04 18.48 -8.13
CA THR A 71 -0.07 19.94 -8.05
C THR A 71 0.63 20.52 -6.83
N GLU A 72 0.54 19.86 -5.67
CA GLU A 72 1.26 20.27 -4.46
C GLU A 72 2.78 20.12 -4.60
N TYR A 73 3.26 19.05 -5.25
CA TYR A 73 4.69 18.86 -5.51
C TYR A 73 5.25 19.96 -6.42
N GLU A 74 4.59 20.26 -7.52
CA GLU A 74 5.01 21.32 -8.44
C GLU A 74 5.00 22.71 -7.76
N LYS A 75 4.02 22.98 -6.92
CA LYS A 75 3.98 24.20 -6.11
C LYS A 75 5.17 24.28 -5.14
N LEU A 76 5.48 23.19 -4.45
CA LEU A 76 6.64 23.12 -3.54
C LEU A 76 7.95 23.33 -4.27
N LYS A 77 8.11 22.71 -5.44
CA LYS A 77 9.29 22.84 -6.29
C LYS A 77 9.47 24.26 -6.79
N ARG A 78 8.40 24.90 -7.23
CA ARG A 78 8.41 26.32 -7.64
C ARG A 78 8.80 27.23 -6.47
N ASP A 79 8.18 27.06 -5.30
CA ASP A 79 8.47 27.85 -4.10
C ASP A 79 9.93 27.67 -3.68
N PHE A 80 10.50 26.44 -3.79
CA PHE A 80 11.92 26.18 -3.56
C PHE A 80 12.83 26.91 -4.52
N ILE A 81 12.53 26.88 -5.84
CA ILE A 81 13.34 27.57 -6.86
C ILE A 81 13.35 29.08 -6.58
N ILE A 82 12.18 29.65 -6.31
CA ILE A 82 12.07 31.09 -5.95
C ILE A 82 12.91 31.37 -4.69
N SER A 83 12.74 30.57 -3.63
CA SER A 83 13.51 30.73 -2.39
C SER A 83 15.02 30.67 -2.63
N ALA A 84 15.48 29.71 -3.45
CA ALA A 84 16.89 29.56 -3.78
C ALA A 84 17.46 30.77 -4.54
N ILE A 85 16.71 31.31 -5.51
CA ILE A 85 17.10 32.51 -6.27
C ILE A 85 17.37 33.71 -5.32
N PHE A 86 16.57 33.88 -4.28
CA PHE A 86 16.75 34.98 -3.31
C PHE A 86 17.75 34.66 -2.20
N SER A 87 17.90 33.37 -1.82
CA SER A 87 18.79 32.96 -0.73
C SER A 87 20.25 32.78 -1.17
N ILE A 88 20.51 32.37 -2.43
CA ILE A 88 21.89 32.22 -2.94
C ILE A 88 22.69 33.53 -2.90
N PRO A 89 22.15 34.69 -3.35
CA PRO A 89 22.85 35.97 -3.20
C PRO A 89 23.14 36.34 -1.76
N LEU A 90 22.17 36.10 -0.84
CA LEU A 90 22.37 36.34 0.59
C LEU A 90 23.48 35.45 1.18
N PHE A 91 23.49 34.17 0.82
CA PHE A 91 24.54 33.24 1.24
C PHE A 91 25.90 33.64 0.68
N SER A 92 25.95 34.07 -0.58
CA SER A 92 27.18 34.56 -1.22
C SER A 92 27.71 35.86 -0.55
N ALA A 93 26.81 36.72 -0.11
CA ALA A 93 27.19 37.97 0.60
C ALA A 93 28.02 37.69 1.86
N MET A 94 27.72 36.59 2.58
CA MET A 94 28.51 36.15 3.75
C MET A 94 29.99 35.90 3.37
N PHE A 95 30.24 35.24 2.27
CA PHE A 95 31.62 34.96 1.80
C PHE A 95 32.36 36.21 1.37
N PHE A 96 31.68 37.16 0.66
CA PHE A 96 32.28 38.43 0.26
C PHE A 96 32.60 39.29 1.50
N HIS A 97 31.74 39.30 2.50
CA HIS A 97 31.99 39.99 3.75
C HIS A 97 33.21 39.40 4.49
N MET A 98 33.34 38.08 4.58
CA MET A 98 34.51 37.40 5.15
C MET A 98 35.81 37.68 4.37
N ALA A 99 35.72 37.89 3.06
CA ALA A 99 36.85 38.23 2.20
C ALA A 99 37.19 39.73 2.20
N GLY A 100 36.46 40.55 2.97
CA GLY A 100 36.67 42.01 3.02
C GLY A 100 36.28 42.77 1.73
N VAL A 101 35.49 42.10 0.84
CA VAL A 101 35.07 42.69 -0.44
C VAL A 101 33.70 43.33 -0.28
N HIS A 102 33.64 44.63 -0.38
CA HIS A 102 32.35 45.36 -0.34
C HIS A 102 31.70 45.36 -1.73
N THR A 103 30.59 44.65 -1.84
CA THR A 103 29.75 44.53 -3.04
C THR A 103 28.35 45.08 -2.75
N ILE A 104 27.53 45.21 -3.77
CA ILE A 104 26.11 45.57 -3.60
C ILE A 104 25.37 44.56 -2.71
N LEU A 105 25.86 43.30 -2.68
CA LEU A 105 25.33 42.23 -1.83
C LEU A 105 25.65 42.47 -0.33
N SER A 106 26.67 43.27 -0.01
CA SER A 106 27.00 43.64 1.38
C SER A 106 26.11 44.73 1.93
N ASN A 107 25.28 45.39 1.08
CA ASN A 107 24.38 46.43 1.53
C ASN A 107 23.22 45.85 2.36
N GLY A 108 23.08 46.26 3.62
CA GLY A 108 22.07 45.76 4.55
C GLY A 108 20.62 45.96 4.06
N TYR A 109 20.31 47.05 3.38
CA TYR A 109 18.97 47.28 2.82
C TYR A 109 18.66 46.35 1.66
N PHE A 110 19.67 46.06 0.84
CA PHE A 110 19.52 45.09 -0.25
C PHE A 110 19.28 43.67 0.30
N GLN A 111 20.06 43.25 1.28
CA GLN A 111 19.86 41.96 1.97
C GLN A 111 18.49 41.88 2.64
N TRP A 112 18.05 42.96 3.29
CA TRP A 112 16.72 43.06 3.89
C TRP A 112 15.62 42.84 2.86
N ALA A 113 15.68 43.50 1.72
CA ALA A 113 14.70 43.33 0.65
C ALA A 113 14.60 41.87 0.15
N LEU A 114 15.75 41.21 -0.11
CA LEU A 114 15.80 39.82 -0.54
C LEU A 114 15.25 38.87 0.55
N ALA A 115 15.68 39.04 1.78
CA ALA A 115 15.25 38.22 2.91
C ALA A 115 13.75 38.35 3.19
N THR A 116 13.16 39.55 2.98
CA THR A 116 11.73 39.80 3.18
C THR A 116 10.88 38.90 2.26
N VAL A 117 11.30 38.73 1.01
CA VAL A 117 10.59 37.83 0.06
C VAL A 117 10.62 36.39 0.57
N VAL A 118 11.78 35.91 1.02
CA VAL A 118 11.90 34.55 1.53
C VAL A 118 11.11 34.39 2.84
N GLN A 119 11.24 35.34 3.76
CA GLN A 119 10.64 35.24 5.09
C GLN A 119 9.10 35.29 5.07
N PHE A 120 8.50 36.21 4.31
CA PHE A 120 7.06 36.42 4.36
C PHE A 120 6.28 35.87 3.17
N TYR A 121 6.84 35.84 1.99
CA TYR A 121 6.14 35.22 0.84
C TYR A 121 6.30 33.71 0.86
N ILE A 122 7.53 33.20 0.89
CA ILE A 122 7.81 31.76 0.91
C ILE A 122 7.52 31.18 2.31
N GLY A 123 7.98 31.84 3.36
CA GLY A 123 7.84 31.46 4.76
C GLY A 123 6.41 31.55 5.32
N ARG A 124 5.48 32.20 4.60
CA ARG A 124 4.08 32.38 5.03
C ARG A 124 3.44 31.08 5.53
N ARG A 125 3.75 29.97 4.90
CA ARG A 125 3.22 28.65 5.29
C ARG A 125 3.58 28.27 6.72
N TYR A 126 4.81 28.54 7.14
CA TYR A 126 5.30 28.23 8.49
C TYR A 126 4.58 29.09 9.53
N TYR A 127 4.37 30.36 9.26
CA TYR A 127 3.61 31.25 10.14
C TYR A 127 2.15 30.84 10.29
N VAL A 128 1.47 30.54 9.19
CA VAL A 128 0.08 30.09 9.21
C VAL A 128 -0.07 28.77 9.97
N ASN A 129 0.82 27.81 9.72
CA ASN A 129 0.79 26.53 10.40
C ASN A 129 1.18 26.63 11.87
N ALA A 130 2.17 27.46 12.21
CA ALA A 130 2.56 27.75 13.60
C ALA A 130 1.39 28.37 14.38
N TYR A 131 0.74 29.38 13.82
CA TYR A 131 -0.43 30.01 14.45
C TYR A 131 -1.57 29.00 14.68
N LYS A 132 -1.89 28.20 13.67
CA LYS A 132 -2.93 27.14 13.79
C LYS A 132 -2.55 26.12 14.86
N SER A 133 -1.27 25.73 14.92
CA SER A 133 -0.77 24.77 15.90
C SER A 133 -0.87 25.30 17.32
N LEU A 134 -0.41 26.54 17.56
CA LEU A 134 -0.46 27.20 18.87
C LEU A 134 -1.91 27.43 19.32
N ARG A 135 -2.77 27.98 18.45
CA ARG A 135 -4.20 28.17 18.77
C ARG A 135 -4.88 26.85 19.16
N GLY A 136 -4.41 25.78 18.58
CA GLY A 136 -4.87 24.46 18.91
C GLY A 136 -4.24 23.90 20.21
N GLY A 137 -3.35 24.58 20.95
CA GLY A 137 -2.75 24.17 22.24
C GLY A 137 -1.54 23.23 22.10
N GLY A 138 -0.81 23.24 20.96
CA GLY A 138 0.42 22.48 20.77
C GLY A 138 1.47 23.27 20.00
N ALA A 139 2.74 22.88 20.14
CA ALA A 139 3.83 23.38 19.31
C ALA A 139 4.27 22.30 18.32
N ASN A 140 4.51 22.68 17.08
CA ASN A 140 5.01 21.82 16.03
C ASN A 140 6.31 22.38 15.42
N MET A 141 6.87 21.69 14.46
CA MET A 141 8.06 22.11 13.73
C MET A 141 7.91 23.52 13.13
N ASP A 142 6.74 23.86 12.60
CA ASP A 142 6.50 25.16 11.97
C ASP A 142 6.64 26.31 12.99
N VAL A 143 6.34 26.05 14.28
CA VAL A 143 6.56 27.01 15.38
C VAL A 143 8.05 27.25 15.60
N LEU A 144 8.88 26.21 15.61
CA LEU A 144 10.33 26.33 15.77
C LEU A 144 10.96 27.13 14.64
N ILE A 145 10.55 26.82 13.39
CA ILE A 145 11.03 27.52 12.19
C ILE A 145 10.62 28.99 12.24
N ALA A 146 9.33 29.27 12.48
CA ALA A 146 8.82 30.63 12.54
C ALA A 146 9.52 31.48 13.64
N LEU A 147 9.74 30.91 14.83
CA LEU A 147 10.44 31.58 15.90
C LEU A 147 11.91 31.85 15.56
N GLY A 148 12.66 30.81 15.14
CA GLY A 148 14.08 30.91 14.85
C GLY A 148 14.38 31.88 13.71
N THR A 149 13.66 31.73 12.58
CA THR A 149 13.88 32.61 11.42
C THR A 149 13.41 34.04 11.66
N SER A 150 12.32 34.24 12.42
CA SER A 150 11.88 35.58 12.81
C SER A 150 12.91 36.26 13.74
N ALA A 151 13.46 35.54 14.69
CA ALA A 151 14.49 36.10 15.60
C ALA A 151 15.70 36.62 14.80
N ALA A 152 16.25 35.80 13.87
CA ALA A 152 17.36 36.22 13.02
C ALA A 152 16.98 37.38 12.09
N TYR A 153 15.80 37.38 11.50
CA TYR A 153 15.32 38.40 10.58
C TYR A 153 15.12 39.77 11.29
N PHE A 154 14.36 39.81 12.38
CA PHE A 154 14.10 41.06 13.11
C PHE A 154 15.34 41.61 13.80
N TYR A 155 16.21 40.72 14.27
CA TYR A 155 17.52 41.14 14.81
C TYR A 155 18.35 41.83 13.73
N SER A 156 18.40 41.29 12.51
CA SER A 156 19.13 41.91 11.39
C SER A 156 18.54 43.26 10.97
N ILE A 157 17.21 43.41 11.01
CA ILE A 157 16.57 44.71 10.78
C ILE A 157 17.06 45.77 11.83
N TYR A 158 17.06 45.38 13.10
CA TYR A 158 17.56 46.27 14.15
C TYR A 158 18.99 46.72 13.84
N HIS A 159 19.90 45.81 13.42
CA HIS A 159 21.28 46.14 13.08
C HIS A 159 21.42 47.03 11.84
N VAL A 160 20.59 46.83 10.82
CA VAL A 160 20.54 47.72 9.63
C VAL A 160 20.16 49.15 10.04
N LEU A 161 19.16 49.30 10.95
CA LEU A 161 18.69 50.63 11.38
C LEU A 161 19.70 51.38 12.24
N ILE A 162 20.53 50.70 13.02
CA ILE A 162 21.61 51.32 13.83
C ILE A 162 22.93 51.43 13.06
N GLY A 163 22.98 51.02 11.78
CA GLY A 163 24.18 51.12 10.96
C GLY A 163 25.28 50.11 11.30
N SER A 164 24.94 48.98 11.88
CA SER A 164 25.86 47.87 12.19
C SER A 164 25.95 46.87 11.05
N ASP A 165 27.12 46.30 10.84
CA ASP A 165 27.40 45.30 9.80
C ASP A 165 27.09 43.87 10.25
N GLN A 166 26.53 43.66 11.44
CA GLN A 166 26.21 42.31 11.97
C GLN A 166 24.82 41.91 11.51
N LEU A 167 24.75 41.30 10.31
CA LEU A 167 23.52 40.89 9.68
C LEU A 167 23.44 39.36 9.65
N TYR A 168 22.22 38.81 9.81
CA TYR A 168 21.90 37.37 9.81
C TYR A 168 20.70 37.09 8.90
N PHE A 169 20.48 37.90 7.86
CA PHE A 169 19.43 37.69 6.88
C PHE A 169 19.61 36.40 6.10
N GLU A 170 20.88 36.05 5.81
CA GLU A 170 21.25 34.80 5.15
C GLU A 170 20.84 33.60 6.00
N SER A 171 21.04 33.65 7.32
CA SER A 171 20.66 32.57 8.24
C SER A 171 19.16 32.31 8.19
N SER A 172 18.33 33.34 8.23
CA SER A 172 16.87 33.25 8.11
C SER A 172 16.47 32.64 6.75
N ALA A 173 16.98 33.18 5.65
CA ALA A 173 16.61 32.78 4.31
C ALA A 173 17.12 31.37 3.94
N VAL A 174 18.34 31.01 4.29
CA VAL A 174 18.95 29.70 4.03
C VAL A 174 18.21 28.60 4.80
N VAL A 175 17.86 28.85 6.07
CA VAL A 175 17.10 27.88 6.87
C VAL A 175 15.74 27.57 6.22
N ILE A 176 14.99 28.59 5.79
CA ILE A 176 13.71 28.40 5.10
C ILE A 176 13.91 27.59 3.81
N THR A 177 14.95 27.93 3.03
CA THR A 177 15.24 27.28 1.74
C THR A 177 15.64 25.82 1.92
N LEU A 178 16.50 25.50 2.90
CA LEU A 178 16.92 24.13 3.17
C LEU A 178 15.77 23.26 3.69
N ILE A 179 14.92 23.82 4.55
CA ILE A 179 13.72 23.11 5.03
C ILE A 179 12.77 22.84 3.84
N LEU A 180 12.63 23.81 2.95
CA LEU A 180 11.79 23.65 1.76
C LEU A 180 12.35 22.60 0.81
N LEU A 181 13.69 22.54 0.63
CA LEU A 181 14.36 21.48 -0.11
C LEU A 181 14.08 20.11 0.50
N GLY A 182 14.19 19.98 1.81
CA GLY A 182 13.81 18.77 2.53
C GLY A 182 12.36 18.37 2.27
N LYS A 183 11.43 19.31 2.25
CA LYS A 183 10.02 19.10 1.93
C LYS A 183 9.79 18.64 0.46
N VAL A 184 10.56 19.17 -0.49
CA VAL A 184 10.52 18.73 -1.89
C VAL A 184 10.98 17.28 -2.01
N PHE A 185 12.09 16.91 -1.36
CA PHE A 185 12.56 15.53 -1.35
C PHE A 185 11.59 14.58 -0.65
N GLU A 186 11.02 14.99 0.49
CA GLU A 186 9.97 14.26 1.19
C GLU A 186 8.78 13.97 0.28
N LYS A 187 8.26 15.02 -0.40
CA LYS A 187 7.09 14.87 -1.29
C LYS A 187 7.42 13.98 -2.49
N ARG A 188 8.62 14.12 -3.07
CA ARG A 188 9.09 13.28 -4.17
C ARG A 188 9.20 11.81 -3.77
N ALA A 189 9.74 11.53 -2.58
CA ALA A 189 9.82 10.18 -2.05
C ALA A 189 8.43 9.56 -1.86
N LYS A 190 7.49 10.32 -1.26
CA LYS A 190 6.10 9.91 -1.09
C LYS A 190 5.41 9.59 -2.42
N THR A 191 5.56 10.44 -3.43
CA THR A 191 4.95 10.21 -4.75
C THR A 191 5.46 8.93 -5.40
N ARG A 192 6.77 8.69 -5.37
CA ARG A 192 7.36 7.46 -5.92
C ARG A 192 6.93 6.19 -5.20
N THR A 193 6.68 6.27 -3.91
CA THR A 193 6.26 5.11 -3.11
C THR A 193 4.78 4.76 -3.33
N THR A 194 3.96 5.72 -3.71
CA THR A 194 2.55 5.51 -4.08
C THR A 194 2.43 4.90 -5.48
N ASP A 195 3.50 4.94 -6.31
CA ASP A 195 3.51 4.41 -7.66
C ASP A 195 3.24 2.90 -7.74
N ALA A 196 3.58 2.11 -6.70
CA ALA A 196 3.31 0.67 -6.67
C ALA A 196 1.78 0.40 -6.66
N ILE A 197 1.03 1.08 -5.79
CA ILE A 197 -0.45 0.96 -5.77
C ILE A 197 -1.05 1.51 -7.06
N SER A 198 -0.55 2.66 -7.53
CA SER A 198 -1.02 3.26 -8.78
C SER A 198 -0.76 2.34 -10.00
N LYS A 199 0.33 1.58 -10.00
CA LYS A 199 0.60 0.55 -11.02
C LYS A 199 -0.40 -0.59 -10.93
N LEU A 200 -0.67 -1.12 -9.73
CA LEU A 200 -1.70 -2.15 -9.54
C LEU A 200 -3.08 -1.67 -10.01
N MET A 201 -3.49 -0.46 -9.63
CA MET A 201 -4.74 0.14 -10.11
C MET A 201 -4.74 0.41 -11.62
N GLY A 202 -3.59 0.75 -12.20
CA GLY A 202 -3.40 0.92 -13.66
C GLY A 202 -3.50 -0.38 -14.47
N LEU A 203 -3.50 -1.54 -13.80
CA LEU A 203 -3.76 -2.83 -14.43
C LEU A 203 -5.22 -3.02 -14.80
N GLN A 204 -6.14 -2.40 -14.08
CA GLN A 204 -7.57 -2.51 -14.33
C GLN A 204 -7.92 -2.06 -15.75
N ALA A 205 -8.72 -2.85 -16.46
CA ALA A 205 -9.29 -2.45 -17.73
C ALA A 205 -10.22 -1.25 -17.51
N LYS A 206 -10.28 -0.34 -18.46
CA LYS A 206 -11.20 0.81 -18.40
C LYS A 206 -12.55 0.50 -19.03
N LYS A 207 -12.56 -0.44 -19.96
CA LYS A 207 -13.72 -0.83 -20.77
C LYS A 207 -13.81 -2.33 -20.89
N ALA A 208 -15.00 -2.85 -21.15
CA ALA A 208 -15.32 -4.25 -21.36
C ALA A 208 -16.15 -4.41 -22.64
N ASN A 209 -15.95 -5.49 -23.37
CA ASN A 209 -16.76 -5.85 -24.54
C ASN A 209 -17.95 -6.69 -24.10
N VAL A 210 -19.05 -6.07 -23.69
CA VAL A 210 -20.25 -6.75 -23.19
C VAL A 210 -21.12 -7.22 -24.36
N ILE A 211 -21.59 -8.46 -24.29
CA ILE A 211 -22.51 -9.03 -25.30
C ILE A 211 -23.94 -8.77 -24.84
N LYS A 212 -24.68 -7.92 -25.57
CA LYS A 212 -26.11 -7.64 -25.35
C LYS A 212 -26.90 -7.92 -26.62
N ASN A 213 -27.91 -8.77 -26.53
CA ASN A 213 -28.77 -9.17 -27.66
C ASN A 213 -28.00 -9.72 -28.88
N GLY A 214 -26.86 -10.38 -28.66
CA GLY A 214 -26.04 -10.96 -29.73
C GLY A 214 -25.02 -9.97 -30.35
N GLU A 215 -25.01 -8.71 -29.96
CA GLU A 215 -24.03 -7.71 -30.38
C GLU A 215 -23.04 -7.41 -29.28
N THR A 216 -21.77 -7.17 -29.66
CA THR A 216 -20.71 -6.77 -28.72
C THR A 216 -20.67 -5.24 -28.61
N ILE A 217 -20.91 -4.74 -27.41
CA ILE A 217 -20.94 -3.31 -27.09
C ILE A 217 -19.78 -2.98 -26.14
N GLU A 218 -18.93 -2.02 -26.52
CA GLU A 218 -17.89 -1.51 -25.64
C GLU A 218 -18.53 -0.67 -24.52
N THR A 219 -18.41 -1.14 -23.29
CA THR A 219 -19.05 -0.58 -22.09
C THR A 219 -17.98 -0.15 -21.10
N ASP A 220 -18.16 0.98 -20.41
CA ASP A 220 -17.24 1.36 -19.33
C ASP A 220 -17.35 0.37 -18.16
N ILE A 221 -16.21 0.07 -17.51
CA ILE A 221 -16.14 -0.96 -16.47
C ILE A 221 -17.09 -0.67 -15.29
N GLU A 222 -17.39 0.62 -15.04
CA GLU A 222 -18.29 1.06 -13.98
C GLU A 222 -19.76 0.69 -14.26
N ASP A 223 -20.10 0.43 -15.55
CA ASP A 223 -21.47 0.09 -16.00
C ASP A 223 -21.64 -1.43 -16.20
N VAL A 224 -20.61 -2.24 -15.96
CA VAL A 224 -20.70 -3.70 -16.04
C VAL A 224 -21.45 -4.25 -14.83
N MET A 225 -22.39 -5.17 -15.06
CA MET A 225 -23.20 -5.81 -14.03
C MET A 225 -22.83 -7.28 -13.83
N VAL A 226 -23.10 -7.80 -12.64
CA VAL A 226 -22.98 -9.25 -12.39
C VAL A 226 -23.95 -10.00 -13.30
N GLY A 227 -23.44 -11.03 -13.98
CA GLY A 227 -24.18 -11.81 -14.98
C GLY A 227 -24.00 -11.34 -16.42
N ASP A 228 -23.33 -10.21 -16.66
CA ASP A 228 -22.99 -9.77 -18.02
C ASP A 228 -22.02 -10.76 -18.66
N LYS A 229 -22.27 -11.06 -19.95
CA LYS A 229 -21.37 -11.87 -20.78
C LYS A 229 -20.38 -10.95 -21.48
N ILE A 230 -19.09 -11.24 -21.28
CA ILE A 230 -18.00 -10.39 -21.76
C ILE A 230 -17.09 -11.18 -22.67
N LEU A 231 -16.86 -10.66 -23.89
CA LEU A 231 -15.91 -11.21 -24.85
C LEU A 231 -14.51 -10.65 -24.60
N VAL A 232 -13.51 -11.52 -24.54
CA VAL A 232 -12.10 -11.14 -24.43
C VAL A 232 -11.33 -11.66 -25.63
N LYS A 233 -10.69 -10.75 -26.36
CA LYS A 233 -9.86 -11.06 -27.52
C LYS A 233 -8.39 -11.25 -27.13
N PRO A 234 -7.55 -11.87 -27.98
CA PRO A 234 -6.12 -11.98 -27.74
C PRO A 234 -5.47 -10.60 -27.50
N GLY A 235 -4.63 -10.51 -26.46
CA GLY A 235 -3.96 -9.28 -26.05
C GLY A 235 -4.80 -8.33 -25.19
N GLU A 236 -6.10 -8.58 -25.02
CA GLU A 236 -6.96 -7.78 -24.17
C GLU A 236 -6.82 -8.14 -22.70
N LYS A 237 -7.08 -7.16 -21.84
CA LYS A 237 -7.22 -7.36 -20.39
C LYS A 237 -8.60 -7.86 -20.05
N ILE A 238 -8.68 -8.81 -19.13
CA ILE A 238 -9.94 -9.27 -18.55
C ILE A 238 -10.50 -8.13 -17.67
N ALA A 239 -11.74 -7.73 -17.90
CA ALA A 239 -12.31 -6.53 -17.27
C ALA A 239 -12.61 -6.72 -15.78
N VAL A 240 -13.29 -7.82 -15.42
CA VAL A 240 -13.78 -8.16 -14.07
C VAL A 240 -13.59 -9.65 -13.82
N ASP A 241 -13.79 -10.11 -12.58
CA ASP A 241 -13.69 -11.54 -12.29
C ASP A 241 -14.94 -12.30 -12.73
N GLY A 242 -14.77 -13.51 -13.25
CA GLY A 242 -15.88 -14.30 -13.73
C GLY A 242 -15.54 -15.77 -14.02
N ILE A 243 -16.47 -16.44 -14.67
CA ILE A 243 -16.34 -17.85 -15.06
C ILE A 243 -16.44 -17.95 -16.60
N ILE A 244 -15.52 -18.65 -17.22
CA ILE A 244 -15.50 -18.87 -18.67
C ILE A 244 -16.70 -19.74 -19.07
N ILE A 245 -17.51 -19.26 -20.02
CA ILE A 245 -18.69 -19.96 -20.52
C ILE A 245 -18.54 -20.47 -21.96
N GLU A 246 -17.63 -19.86 -22.73
CA GLU A 246 -17.34 -20.29 -24.12
C GLU A 246 -15.87 -20.05 -24.44
N GLY A 247 -15.27 -21.00 -25.18
CA GLY A 247 -13.88 -20.88 -25.64
C GLY A 247 -12.83 -21.35 -24.63
N SER A 248 -11.57 -21.14 -24.97
CA SER A 248 -10.43 -21.47 -24.12
C SER A 248 -9.26 -20.57 -24.48
N SER A 249 -8.38 -20.27 -23.51
CA SER A 249 -7.21 -19.44 -23.73
C SER A 249 -6.11 -19.67 -22.71
N SER A 250 -4.89 -19.24 -23.05
CA SER A 250 -3.80 -19.04 -22.09
C SER A 250 -3.88 -17.64 -21.52
N ILE A 251 -4.00 -17.53 -20.21
CA ILE A 251 -4.12 -16.26 -19.48
C ILE A 251 -2.85 -16.01 -18.68
N ASP A 252 -2.26 -14.84 -18.84
CA ASP A 252 -1.13 -14.37 -18.05
C ASP A 252 -1.66 -13.76 -16.74
N GLU A 253 -1.54 -14.51 -15.68
CA GLU A 253 -1.94 -14.12 -14.33
C GLU A 253 -0.74 -13.63 -13.48
N SER A 254 0.45 -13.46 -14.07
CA SER A 254 1.70 -13.16 -13.37
C SER A 254 1.64 -11.91 -12.49
N MET A 255 0.83 -10.94 -12.87
CA MET A 255 0.67 -9.69 -12.11
C MET A 255 -0.10 -9.88 -10.80
N ILE A 256 -0.82 -10.97 -10.64
CA ILE A 256 -1.64 -11.28 -9.46
C ILE A 256 -1.05 -12.45 -8.68
N THR A 257 -0.66 -13.52 -9.37
CA THR A 257 -0.13 -14.74 -8.76
C THR A 257 1.38 -14.70 -8.55
N GLY A 258 2.10 -13.88 -9.32
CA GLY A 258 3.57 -13.86 -9.38
C GLY A 258 4.17 -14.96 -10.28
N GLU A 259 3.37 -15.87 -10.81
CA GLU A 259 3.83 -16.96 -11.68
C GLU A 259 3.99 -16.47 -13.12
N SER A 260 5.19 -16.64 -13.69
CA SER A 260 5.52 -16.12 -15.02
C SER A 260 4.92 -16.92 -16.19
N MET A 261 4.49 -18.15 -15.94
CA MET A 261 3.93 -19.02 -16.99
C MET A 261 2.43 -18.76 -17.13
N PRO A 262 1.94 -18.48 -18.36
CA PRO A 262 0.50 -18.36 -18.61
C PRO A 262 -0.24 -19.66 -18.28
N VAL A 263 -1.40 -19.52 -17.65
CA VAL A 263 -2.26 -20.64 -17.24
C VAL A 263 -3.30 -20.92 -18.34
N GLN A 264 -3.41 -22.18 -18.75
CA GLN A 264 -4.46 -22.60 -19.68
C GLN A 264 -5.81 -22.63 -18.95
N LYS A 265 -6.81 -21.93 -19.50
CA LYS A 265 -8.18 -21.87 -18.97
C LYS A 265 -9.19 -22.31 -20.02
N GLN A 266 -10.22 -22.98 -19.56
CA GLN A 266 -11.31 -23.55 -20.40
C GLN A 266 -12.68 -23.22 -19.77
N VAL A 267 -13.74 -23.68 -20.43
CA VAL A 267 -15.11 -23.50 -19.94
C VAL A 267 -15.26 -24.11 -18.54
N GLY A 268 -15.82 -23.32 -17.63
CA GLY A 268 -15.98 -23.64 -16.21
C GLY A 268 -14.87 -23.12 -15.30
N ASP A 269 -13.73 -22.69 -15.85
CA ASP A 269 -12.64 -22.12 -15.05
C ASP A 269 -12.90 -20.66 -14.68
N GLU A 270 -12.39 -20.25 -13.51
CA GLU A 270 -12.42 -18.85 -13.08
C GLU A 270 -11.36 -18.05 -13.85
N CYS A 271 -11.72 -16.85 -14.29
CA CYS A 271 -10.82 -15.84 -14.82
C CYS A 271 -10.81 -14.61 -13.92
N ILE A 272 -9.61 -14.04 -13.71
CA ILE A 272 -9.37 -12.94 -12.79
C ILE A 272 -9.25 -11.64 -13.58
N GLY A 273 -9.96 -10.62 -13.14
CA GLY A 273 -9.89 -9.28 -13.72
C GLY A 273 -8.46 -8.70 -13.68
N SER A 274 -8.12 -7.91 -14.70
CA SER A 274 -6.81 -7.27 -14.87
C SER A 274 -5.67 -8.19 -15.33
N THR A 275 -5.91 -9.49 -15.50
CA THR A 275 -5.01 -10.42 -16.16
C THR A 275 -5.09 -10.27 -17.69
N ILE A 276 -4.12 -10.80 -18.42
CA ILE A 276 -4.00 -10.57 -19.87
C ILE A 276 -4.27 -11.88 -20.62
N ASN A 277 -5.23 -11.83 -21.53
CA ASN A 277 -5.47 -12.91 -22.47
C ASN A 277 -4.34 -12.98 -23.53
N LYS A 278 -3.63 -14.11 -23.63
CA LYS A 278 -2.53 -14.27 -24.60
C LYS A 278 -2.99 -14.80 -25.94
N ASN A 279 -3.69 -15.93 -25.95
CA ASN A 279 -4.06 -16.64 -27.17
C ASN A 279 -5.55 -17.01 -27.13
N GLY A 280 -6.17 -17.05 -28.30
CA GLY A 280 -7.58 -17.42 -28.40
C GLY A 280 -8.53 -16.29 -27.96
N SER A 281 -9.81 -16.51 -28.17
CA SER A 281 -10.90 -15.66 -27.70
C SER A 281 -11.82 -16.49 -26.83
N PHE A 282 -12.33 -15.90 -25.78
CA PHE A 282 -13.29 -16.57 -24.90
C PHE A 282 -14.37 -15.60 -24.42
N VAL A 283 -15.49 -16.14 -24.00
CA VAL A 283 -16.57 -15.40 -23.36
C VAL A 283 -16.68 -15.87 -21.92
N PHE A 284 -16.77 -14.95 -21.00
CA PHE A 284 -16.98 -15.23 -19.59
C PHE A 284 -18.19 -14.47 -19.04
N GLU A 285 -18.81 -15.01 -17.99
CA GLU A 285 -19.88 -14.37 -17.23
C GLU A 285 -19.29 -13.65 -16.01
N ALA A 286 -19.56 -12.35 -15.86
CA ALA A 286 -19.10 -11.55 -14.73
C ALA A 286 -19.73 -12.05 -13.41
N LYS A 287 -18.90 -12.39 -12.40
CA LYS A 287 -19.32 -12.86 -11.07
C LYS A 287 -19.00 -11.85 -9.97
N LYS A 288 -17.86 -11.15 -10.07
CA LYS A 288 -17.45 -10.11 -9.10
C LYS A 288 -17.06 -8.85 -9.86
N ILE A 289 -17.58 -7.72 -9.43
CA ILE A 289 -17.39 -6.40 -10.05
C ILE A 289 -16.95 -5.36 -9.01
N GLY A 290 -16.39 -4.24 -9.44
CA GLY A 290 -16.04 -3.10 -8.58
C GLY A 290 -15.11 -3.47 -7.43
N GLU A 291 -15.55 -3.24 -6.20
CA GLU A 291 -14.75 -3.48 -4.98
C GLU A 291 -14.60 -4.97 -4.64
N ASP A 292 -15.44 -5.84 -5.18
CA ASP A 292 -15.44 -7.27 -4.89
C ASP A 292 -14.43 -8.06 -5.75
N THR A 293 -13.82 -7.43 -6.76
CA THR A 293 -12.79 -8.08 -7.58
C THR A 293 -11.53 -8.38 -6.78
N VAL A 294 -10.83 -9.46 -7.14
CA VAL A 294 -9.56 -9.88 -6.51
C VAL A 294 -8.55 -8.73 -6.49
N LEU A 295 -8.38 -8.01 -7.60
CA LEU A 295 -7.47 -6.87 -7.65
C LEU A 295 -7.89 -5.77 -6.66
N SER A 296 -9.16 -5.42 -6.59
CA SER A 296 -9.67 -4.40 -5.65
C SER A 296 -9.43 -4.82 -4.20
N GLN A 297 -9.60 -6.10 -3.87
CA GLN A 297 -9.31 -6.63 -2.53
C GLN A 297 -7.81 -6.58 -2.21
N ILE A 298 -6.94 -6.89 -3.18
CA ILE A 298 -5.48 -6.75 -3.02
C ILE A 298 -5.10 -5.30 -2.76
N VAL A 299 -5.62 -4.35 -3.56
CA VAL A 299 -5.38 -2.91 -3.37
C VAL A 299 -5.83 -2.47 -1.97
N LYS A 300 -7.02 -2.88 -1.53
CA LYS A 300 -7.55 -2.58 -0.21
C LYS A 300 -6.67 -3.14 0.92
N LEU A 301 -6.20 -4.39 0.80
CA LEU A 301 -5.26 -4.97 1.77
C LEU A 301 -3.97 -4.18 1.87
N VAL A 302 -3.40 -3.73 0.74
CA VAL A 302 -2.18 -2.90 0.73
C VAL A 302 -2.46 -1.51 1.33
N GLU A 303 -3.60 -0.90 1.02
CA GLU A 303 -4.03 0.37 1.64
C GLU A 303 -4.21 0.23 3.15
N ASP A 304 -4.84 -0.83 3.62
CA ASP A 304 -5.05 -1.11 5.04
C ASP A 304 -3.72 -1.37 5.76
N ALA A 305 -2.80 -2.13 5.14
CA ALA A 305 -1.45 -2.34 5.67
C ALA A 305 -0.67 -1.03 5.82
N GLN A 306 -0.83 -0.11 4.89
CA GLN A 306 -0.19 1.21 4.94
C GLN A 306 -0.89 2.18 5.89
N SER A 307 -2.18 1.98 6.14
CA SER A 307 -2.97 2.85 7.02
C SER A 307 -2.72 2.56 8.49
N ASN A 308 -2.48 1.31 8.85
CA ASN A 308 -2.27 0.88 10.22
C ASN A 308 -0.84 1.19 10.68
N LYS A 309 -0.73 1.98 11.76
CA LYS A 309 0.57 2.36 12.32
C LYS A 309 1.25 1.18 13.04
N ALA A 310 2.49 0.91 12.67
CA ALA A 310 3.35 -0.01 13.41
C ALA A 310 3.59 0.45 14.86
N PRO A 311 3.85 -0.45 15.81
CA PRO A 311 4.19 -0.11 17.19
C PRO A 311 5.34 0.89 17.31
N ILE A 312 6.42 0.71 16.53
CA ILE A 312 7.56 1.64 16.50
C ILE A 312 7.16 3.05 16.03
N GLN A 313 6.21 3.15 15.10
CA GLN A 313 5.70 4.44 14.64
C GLN A 313 4.92 5.16 15.75
N ARG A 314 4.08 4.43 16.51
CA ARG A 314 3.36 4.97 17.67
C ARG A 314 4.32 5.49 18.75
N LEU A 315 5.44 4.78 18.97
CA LEU A 315 6.49 5.22 19.89
C LEU A 315 7.16 6.51 19.38
N ALA A 316 7.53 6.58 18.12
CA ALA A 316 8.11 7.77 17.50
C ALA A 316 7.17 8.99 17.60
N ASP A 317 5.86 8.79 17.42
CA ASP A 317 4.83 9.81 17.57
C ASP A 317 4.79 10.38 19.01
N LYS A 318 4.81 9.48 20.00
CA LYS A 318 4.83 9.86 21.41
C LYS A 318 6.09 10.66 21.76
N ILE A 319 7.25 10.22 21.31
CA ILE A 319 8.52 10.93 21.51
C ILE A 319 8.43 12.33 20.88
N SER A 320 8.02 12.42 19.61
CA SER A 320 7.92 13.69 18.88
C SER A 320 6.98 14.71 19.56
N SER A 321 5.90 14.26 20.18
CA SER A 321 4.94 15.14 20.85
C SER A 321 5.50 15.84 22.09
N VAL A 322 6.47 15.22 22.75
CA VAL A 322 7.15 15.76 23.96
C VAL A 322 8.43 16.51 23.59
N PHE A 323 9.08 16.11 22.51
CA PHE A 323 10.38 16.62 22.09
C PHE A 323 10.36 18.12 21.78
N VAL A 324 9.37 18.61 21.01
CA VAL A 324 9.29 20.03 20.60
C VAL A 324 9.18 20.96 21.80
N PRO A 325 8.29 20.76 22.78
CA PRO A 325 8.28 21.55 24.01
C PRO A 325 9.61 21.53 24.76
N ILE A 326 10.28 20.38 24.88
CA ILE A 326 11.57 20.23 25.54
C ILE A 326 12.63 21.08 24.83
N VAL A 327 12.68 21.03 23.49
CA VAL A 327 13.65 21.82 22.70
C VAL A 327 13.45 23.30 22.90
N ILE A 328 12.20 23.79 22.99
CA ILE A 328 11.94 25.21 23.28
C ILE A 328 12.52 25.61 24.66
N VAL A 329 12.32 24.75 25.65
CA VAL A 329 12.88 25.01 27.01
C VAL A 329 14.41 25.00 26.95
N ILE A 330 15.04 24.06 26.27
CA ILE A 330 16.50 24.01 26.10
C ILE A 330 17.00 25.25 25.39
N ALA A 331 16.32 25.70 24.33
CA ALA A 331 16.72 26.94 23.62
C ALA A 331 16.67 28.17 24.52
N VAL A 332 15.64 28.29 25.36
CA VAL A 332 15.54 29.40 26.35
C VAL A 332 16.67 29.30 27.39
N ILE A 333 16.97 28.13 27.91
CA ILE A 333 18.07 27.87 28.84
C ILE A 333 19.40 28.22 28.18
N THR A 334 19.62 27.78 26.94
CA THR A 334 20.83 28.06 26.15
C THR A 334 21.01 29.60 25.99
N PHE A 335 19.94 30.32 25.66
CA PHE A 335 19.96 31.75 25.58
C PHE A 335 20.40 32.36 26.91
N ALA A 336 19.74 31.98 28.00
CA ALA A 336 20.02 32.55 29.34
C ALA A 336 21.48 32.27 29.75
N ILE A 337 21.94 31.04 29.70
CA ILE A 337 23.31 30.65 30.07
C ILE A 337 24.32 31.41 29.21
N THR A 338 24.18 31.42 27.89
CA THR A 338 25.11 32.09 26.98
C THR A 338 25.15 33.60 27.27
N TYR A 339 24.00 34.24 27.50
CA TYR A 339 23.93 35.65 27.80
C TYR A 339 24.58 36.01 29.15
N PHE A 340 24.32 35.23 30.19
CA PHE A 340 24.92 35.50 31.51
C PHE A 340 26.44 35.28 31.52
N VAL A 341 26.96 34.29 30.76
CA VAL A 341 28.39 33.97 30.66
C VAL A 341 29.11 34.97 29.77
N THR A 342 28.58 35.24 28.56
CA THR A 342 29.31 36.05 27.56
C THR A 342 28.97 37.52 27.59
N LYS A 343 27.81 37.90 28.18
CA LYS A 343 27.22 39.25 28.14
C LYS A 343 26.96 39.74 26.70
N GLN A 344 26.99 38.83 25.73
CA GLN A 344 26.78 39.12 24.32
C GLN A 344 25.41 38.60 23.89
N PHE A 345 24.48 39.52 23.61
CA PHE A 345 23.11 39.18 23.20
C PHE A 345 23.11 38.38 21.88
N ASP A 346 23.97 38.77 20.93
CA ASP A 346 24.08 38.19 19.61
C ASP A 346 24.41 36.68 19.68
N ARG A 347 25.45 36.34 20.46
CA ARG A 347 25.86 34.95 20.68
C ARG A 347 24.77 34.14 21.36
N ALA A 348 24.11 34.74 22.35
CA ALA A 348 23.02 34.08 23.05
C ALA A 348 21.85 33.79 22.13
N LEU A 349 21.48 34.77 21.28
CA LEU A 349 20.40 34.60 20.29
C LEU A 349 20.75 33.55 19.25
N LEU A 350 21.93 33.59 18.63
CA LEU A 350 22.37 32.65 17.63
C LEU A 350 22.43 31.23 18.16
N ASN A 351 23.00 31.01 19.34
CA ASN A 351 23.06 29.68 19.94
C ASN A 351 21.65 29.12 20.22
N SER A 352 20.74 29.95 20.72
CA SER A 352 19.34 29.57 20.96
C SER A 352 18.61 29.23 19.66
N VAL A 353 18.77 30.08 18.63
CA VAL A 353 18.18 29.81 17.29
C VAL A 353 18.75 28.55 16.69
N SER A 354 20.04 28.29 16.81
CA SER A 354 20.70 27.08 16.33
C SER A 354 20.10 25.83 16.98
N VAL A 355 19.84 25.86 18.30
CA VAL A 355 19.16 24.75 19.00
C VAL A 355 17.76 24.51 18.42
N LEU A 356 16.98 25.59 18.20
CA LEU A 356 15.63 25.44 17.62
C LEU A 356 15.63 24.86 16.22
N VAL A 357 16.57 25.26 15.38
CA VAL A 357 16.64 24.83 13.97
C VAL A 357 17.15 23.40 13.84
N ILE A 358 18.25 23.05 14.55
CA ILE A 358 18.89 21.73 14.39
C ILE A 358 18.07 20.60 15.00
N ALA A 359 17.25 20.91 15.99
CA ALA A 359 16.46 19.93 16.72
C ALA A 359 15.18 19.48 15.99
N CYS A 360 15.07 19.68 14.66
CA CYS A 360 13.91 19.22 13.91
C CYS A 360 13.90 17.68 13.75
N PRO A 361 12.93 16.94 14.31
CA PRO A 361 12.81 15.49 14.11
C PRO A 361 12.11 15.16 12.79
N CYS A 362 12.45 15.84 11.71
CA CYS A 362 11.72 15.79 10.43
C CYS A 362 11.71 14.39 9.81
N SER A 363 12.83 13.66 9.90
CA SER A 363 12.99 12.31 9.32
C SER A 363 12.35 11.21 10.18
N LEU A 364 12.24 11.41 11.50
CA LEU A 364 11.69 10.39 12.41
C LEU A 364 10.25 9.99 12.04
N GLY A 365 9.42 10.97 11.67
CA GLY A 365 8.02 10.72 11.27
C GLY A 365 7.85 10.09 9.88
N LEU A 366 8.92 9.99 9.08
CA LEU A 366 8.87 9.50 7.70
C LEU A 366 9.57 8.16 7.49
N ALA A 367 10.59 7.87 8.27
CA ALA A 367 11.45 6.70 8.07
C ALA A 367 10.65 5.40 8.06
N THR A 368 9.94 5.11 9.15
CA THR A 368 9.15 3.88 9.30
C THR A 368 8.00 3.77 8.29
N PRO A 369 7.12 4.78 8.13
CA PRO A 369 6.05 4.68 7.15
C PRO A 369 6.55 4.49 5.71
N THR A 370 7.67 5.13 5.33
CA THR A 370 8.24 4.96 3.99
C THR A 370 8.76 3.54 3.79
N ALA A 371 9.45 2.96 4.78
CA ALA A 371 9.93 1.58 4.73
C ALA A 371 8.78 0.57 4.62
N ILE A 372 7.72 0.75 5.40
CA ILE A 372 6.51 -0.10 5.35
C ILE A 372 5.85 -0.02 3.98
N MET A 373 5.68 1.19 3.44
CA MET A 373 5.04 1.41 2.15
C MET A 373 5.83 0.74 1.00
N VAL A 374 7.16 0.89 0.99
CA VAL A 374 8.02 0.23 0.00
C VAL A 374 8.00 -1.28 0.17
N GLY A 375 8.10 -1.76 1.41
CA GLY A 375 8.10 -3.19 1.71
C GLY A 375 6.78 -3.86 1.36
N SER A 376 5.63 -3.29 1.75
CA SER A 376 4.31 -3.82 1.42
C SER A 376 4.01 -3.75 -0.08
N GLY A 377 4.41 -2.65 -0.75
CA GLY A 377 4.27 -2.51 -2.20
C GLY A 377 5.09 -3.54 -2.97
N LYS A 378 6.35 -3.76 -2.55
CA LYS A 378 7.20 -4.79 -3.18
C LYS A 378 6.70 -6.20 -2.89
N GLY A 379 6.18 -6.45 -1.69
CA GLY A 379 5.50 -7.70 -1.36
C GLY A 379 4.33 -7.97 -2.29
N ALA A 380 3.46 -7.00 -2.49
CA ALA A 380 2.29 -7.11 -3.37
C ALA A 380 2.67 -7.39 -4.84
N GLU A 381 3.75 -6.76 -5.37
CA GLU A 381 4.29 -7.06 -6.71
C GLU A 381 4.76 -8.52 -6.85
N LEU A 382 5.11 -9.19 -5.74
CA LEU A 382 5.55 -10.58 -5.68
C LEU A 382 4.42 -11.54 -5.25
N GLY A 383 3.16 -11.09 -5.20
CA GLY A 383 2.03 -11.88 -4.73
C GLY A 383 1.97 -12.06 -3.21
N ILE A 384 2.83 -11.38 -2.43
CA ILE A 384 2.88 -11.48 -0.97
C ILE A 384 2.01 -10.35 -0.38
N LEU A 385 0.86 -10.71 0.16
CA LEU A 385 -0.10 -9.76 0.74
C LEU A 385 0.16 -9.58 2.25
N ILE A 386 0.60 -8.39 2.63
CA ILE A 386 0.93 -8.03 4.00
C ILE A 386 -0.27 -7.33 4.64
N LYS A 387 -0.86 -7.92 5.68
CA LYS A 387 -2.10 -7.43 6.32
C LYS A 387 -1.93 -6.16 7.15
N SER A 388 -0.74 -5.94 7.73
CA SER A 388 -0.50 -4.75 8.57
C SER A 388 0.97 -4.40 8.70
N ALA A 389 1.26 -3.14 9.02
CA ALA A 389 2.60 -2.67 9.34
C ALA A 389 3.23 -3.41 10.54
N GLU A 390 2.42 -3.86 11.49
CA GLU A 390 2.85 -4.63 12.66
C GLU A 390 3.43 -5.99 12.27
N VAL A 391 2.84 -6.65 11.26
CA VAL A 391 3.36 -7.92 10.71
C VAL A 391 4.77 -7.73 10.14
N LEU A 392 5.02 -6.64 9.40
CA LEU A 392 6.37 -6.33 8.89
C LEU A 392 7.37 -6.07 10.02
N GLU A 393 6.97 -5.39 11.10
CA GLU A 393 7.84 -5.11 12.24
C GLU A 393 8.18 -6.39 13.02
N THR A 394 7.21 -7.31 13.16
CA THR A 394 7.39 -8.54 13.94
C THR A 394 8.02 -9.66 13.15
N ALA A 395 7.96 -9.63 11.82
CA ALA A 395 8.49 -10.69 10.96
C ALA A 395 9.98 -10.99 11.19
N ASN A 396 10.79 -9.98 11.56
CA ASN A 396 12.21 -10.18 11.87
C ASN A 396 12.48 -10.86 13.22
N LYS A 397 11.44 -11.10 14.03
CA LYS A 397 11.54 -11.75 15.36
C LYS A 397 11.06 -13.20 15.33
N ILE A 398 10.80 -13.74 14.14
CA ILE A 398 10.32 -15.12 13.98
C ILE A 398 11.52 -16.06 14.14
N ASP A 399 11.43 -16.98 15.12
CA ASP A 399 12.43 -18.00 15.39
C ASP A 399 11.99 -19.39 14.87
N ALA A 400 10.69 -19.62 14.68
CA ALA A 400 10.13 -20.87 14.20
C ALA A 400 8.98 -20.61 13.21
N VAL A 401 8.90 -21.46 12.18
CA VAL A 401 7.83 -21.44 11.19
C VAL A 401 7.08 -22.77 11.21
N ILE A 402 5.78 -22.72 11.40
CA ILE A 402 4.90 -23.87 11.32
C ILE A 402 4.09 -23.74 10.03
N LEU A 403 4.24 -24.72 9.13
CA LEU A 403 3.56 -24.75 7.84
C LEU A 403 2.44 -25.78 7.86
N ASP A 404 1.25 -25.40 7.43
CA ASP A 404 0.22 -26.36 7.09
C ASP A 404 0.61 -27.15 5.81
N LYS A 405 0.15 -28.41 5.74
CA LYS A 405 0.49 -29.25 4.59
C LYS A 405 -0.34 -28.91 3.34
N THR A 406 -1.67 -28.92 3.52
CA THR A 406 -2.59 -28.89 2.38
C THR A 406 -2.84 -27.48 1.87
N GLY A 407 -2.51 -27.22 0.61
CA GLY A 407 -2.66 -25.88 0.02
C GLY A 407 -1.58 -24.87 0.42
N THR A 408 -0.63 -25.26 1.29
CA THR A 408 0.52 -24.45 1.70
C THR A 408 1.83 -25.07 1.22
N ILE A 409 2.12 -26.32 1.62
CA ILE A 409 3.27 -27.09 1.13
C ILE A 409 2.92 -27.80 -0.18
N THR A 410 1.67 -28.21 -0.31
CA THR A 410 1.14 -28.90 -1.49
C THR A 410 0.17 -28.00 -2.25
N ASN A 411 -0.06 -28.30 -3.52
CA ASN A 411 -0.99 -27.54 -4.37
C ASN A 411 -2.48 -27.71 -3.97
N GLY A 412 -2.78 -28.57 -3.00
CA GLY A 412 -4.15 -28.85 -2.53
C GLY A 412 -5.02 -29.58 -3.55
N LYS A 413 -4.48 -29.91 -4.71
CA LYS A 413 -5.15 -30.67 -5.76
C LYS A 413 -4.39 -31.98 -5.97
N PRO A 414 -5.05 -33.15 -5.79
CA PRO A 414 -4.42 -34.42 -6.12
C PRO A 414 -4.21 -34.53 -7.65
N GLU A 415 -3.14 -35.20 -8.02
CA GLU A 415 -2.84 -35.53 -9.43
C GLU A 415 -2.46 -37.00 -9.53
N VAL A 416 -2.80 -37.66 -10.63
CA VAL A 416 -2.37 -39.04 -10.92
C VAL A 416 -0.90 -39.02 -11.28
N VAL A 417 -0.06 -39.70 -10.46
CA VAL A 417 1.39 -39.79 -10.66
C VAL A 417 1.75 -40.99 -11.49
N ASP A 418 1.08 -42.13 -11.26
CA ASP A 418 1.32 -43.37 -11.93
C ASP A 418 0.06 -44.25 -11.84
N TYR A 419 -0.17 -45.10 -12.83
CA TYR A 419 -1.18 -46.16 -12.80
C TYR A 419 -0.68 -47.42 -13.48
N LYS A 420 -1.14 -48.56 -13.04
CA LYS A 420 -0.74 -49.87 -13.57
C LYS A 420 -1.96 -50.74 -13.74
N SER A 421 -2.13 -51.24 -14.93
CA SER A 421 -3.14 -52.27 -15.26
C SER A 421 -2.67 -53.07 -16.46
N GLU A 422 -3.14 -54.30 -16.58
CA GLU A 422 -3.00 -55.15 -17.77
C GLU A 422 -4.15 -54.88 -18.74
N ASP A 423 -5.22 -54.25 -18.31
CA ASP A 423 -6.38 -53.91 -19.13
C ASP A 423 -6.16 -52.56 -19.84
N ALA A 424 -6.30 -52.54 -21.16
CA ALA A 424 -6.15 -51.37 -22.00
C ALA A 424 -7.23 -50.29 -21.69
N ASP A 425 -8.41 -50.73 -21.26
CA ASP A 425 -9.54 -49.85 -20.93
C ASP A 425 -9.59 -49.43 -19.46
N PHE A 426 -8.61 -49.84 -18.66
CA PHE A 426 -8.55 -49.58 -17.22
C PHE A 426 -8.86 -48.13 -16.85
N LEU A 427 -8.13 -47.14 -17.43
CA LEU A 427 -8.29 -45.74 -17.10
C LEU A 427 -9.68 -45.22 -17.50
N LYS A 428 -10.25 -45.73 -18.60
CA LYS A 428 -11.61 -45.42 -19.04
C LYS A 428 -12.65 -45.95 -18.06
N ILE A 429 -12.50 -47.19 -17.61
CA ILE A 429 -13.41 -47.82 -16.63
C ILE A 429 -13.40 -47.05 -15.33
N VAL A 430 -12.20 -46.83 -14.76
CA VAL A 430 -12.03 -46.13 -13.47
C VAL A 430 -12.58 -44.71 -13.56
N SER A 431 -12.25 -43.96 -14.63
CA SER A 431 -12.72 -42.58 -14.79
C SER A 431 -14.23 -42.50 -15.03
N SER A 432 -14.84 -43.51 -15.69
CA SER A 432 -16.30 -43.56 -15.86
C SER A 432 -17.02 -43.71 -14.53
N ILE A 433 -16.50 -44.50 -13.62
CA ILE A 433 -17.05 -44.70 -12.27
C ILE A 433 -16.80 -43.47 -11.40
N GLU A 434 -15.55 -42.95 -11.36
CA GLU A 434 -15.15 -41.80 -10.57
C GLU A 434 -15.89 -40.52 -10.97
N LYS A 435 -16.34 -40.41 -12.22
CA LYS A 435 -17.15 -39.28 -12.70
C LYS A 435 -18.46 -39.08 -11.93
N ASN A 436 -18.94 -40.11 -11.23
CA ASN A 436 -20.12 -40.05 -10.38
C ASN A 436 -19.80 -39.75 -8.89
N SER A 437 -18.52 -39.57 -8.57
CA SER A 437 -18.02 -39.30 -7.22
C SER A 437 -17.67 -37.85 -7.05
N GLU A 438 -17.99 -37.26 -5.87
CA GLU A 438 -17.59 -35.90 -5.49
C GLU A 438 -16.25 -35.88 -4.74
N HIS A 439 -15.54 -37.01 -4.65
CA HIS A 439 -14.29 -37.08 -3.91
C HIS A 439 -13.14 -36.36 -4.65
N PRO A 440 -12.24 -35.58 -3.99
CA PRO A 440 -11.14 -34.89 -4.68
C PRO A 440 -10.20 -35.81 -5.48
N LEU A 441 -10.03 -37.07 -5.11
CA LEU A 441 -9.27 -38.07 -5.87
C LEU A 441 -9.95 -38.44 -7.17
N ALA A 442 -11.29 -38.47 -7.21
CA ALA A 442 -12.08 -38.74 -8.38
C ALA A 442 -11.80 -37.74 -9.51
N ASP A 443 -11.82 -36.45 -9.16
CA ASP A 443 -11.47 -35.34 -10.06
C ASP A 443 -10.10 -35.53 -10.71
N ALA A 444 -9.11 -35.99 -9.95
CA ALA A 444 -7.76 -36.24 -10.46
C ALA A 444 -7.73 -37.35 -11.52
N VAL A 445 -8.45 -38.45 -11.28
CA VAL A 445 -8.51 -39.60 -12.20
C VAL A 445 -9.28 -39.24 -13.48
N VAL A 446 -10.40 -38.54 -13.33
CA VAL A 446 -11.21 -38.10 -14.49
C VAL A 446 -10.42 -37.16 -15.37
N LYS A 447 -9.73 -36.17 -14.78
CA LYS A 447 -8.87 -35.22 -15.52
C LYS A 447 -7.71 -35.90 -16.24
N GLU A 448 -7.13 -36.94 -15.63
CA GLU A 448 -6.05 -37.68 -16.29
C GLU A 448 -6.55 -38.38 -17.56
N TYR A 449 -7.74 -38.98 -17.49
CA TYR A 449 -8.36 -39.60 -18.67
C TYR A 449 -8.78 -38.57 -19.72
N GLU A 450 -9.37 -37.47 -19.33
CA GLU A 450 -9.82 -36.39 -20.22
C GLU A 450 -8.69 -35.71 -21.01
N LYS A 451 -7.43 -35.88 -20.63
CA LYS A 451 -6.29 -35.41 -21.44
C LYS A 451 -6.21 -36.13 -22.80
N ASN A 452 -6.68 -37.37 -22.90
CA ASN A 452 -6.55 -38.19 -24.07
C ASN A 452 -7.89 -38.58 -24.74
N SER A 453 -8.99 -38.58 -23.98
CA SER A 453 -10.32 -39.00 -24.47
C SER A 453 -11.43 -38.43 -23.61
N SER A 454 -12.62 -38.25 -24.19
CA SER A 454 -13.84 -37.83 -23.48
C SER A 454 -14.97 -38.85 -23.56
N ASP A 455 -14.66 -40.09 -23.97
CA ASP A 455 -15.61 -41.16 -24.14
C ASP A 455 -15.70 -42.03 -22.89
N PHE A 456 -16.82 -41.95 -22.17
CA PHE A 456 -17.07 -42.67 -20.91
C PHE A 456 -18.04 -43.78 -21.08
N TYR A 457 -17.90 -44.84 -20.28
CA TYR A 457 -18.89 -45.91 -20.20
C TYR A 457 -20.13 -45.45 -19.42
N LYS A 458 -21.28 -46.07 -19.74
CA LYS A 458 -22.49 -45.91 -18.93
C LYS A 458 -22.32 -46.74 -17.65
N VAL A 459 -22.42 -46.06 -16.51
CA VAL A 459 -22.29 -46.67 -15.19
C VAL A 459 -23.67 -46.97 -14.63
N GLU A 460 -23.84 -48.16 -14.08
CA GLU A 460 -25.06 -48.65 -13.43
C GLU A 460 -24.73 -49.08 -11.99
N ASP A 461 -25.75 -49.10 -11.11
CA ASP A 461 -25.64 -49.53 -9.70
C ASP A 461 -24.46 -48.86 -8.94
N PHE A 462 -24.25 -47.55 -9.17
CA PHE A 462 -23.19 -46.81 -8.46
C PHE A 462 -23.52 -46.65 -6.97
N ASP A 463 -22.57 -47.04 -6.10
CA ASP A 463 -22.68 -46.86 -4.64
C ASP A 463 -21.35 -46.37 -4.05
N SER A 464 -21.43 -45.40 -3.10
CA SER A 464 -20.28 -44.85 -2.38
C SER A 464 -20.20 -45.45 -0.99
N ILE A 465 -19.22 -46.31 -0.77
CA ILE A 465 -19.01 -47.04 0.49
C ILE A 465 -18.13 -46.18 1.42
N THR A 466 -18.75 -45.54 2.38
CA THR A 466 -18.10 -44.62 3.30
C THR A 466 -16.80 -45.15 3.90
N GLY A 467 -15.68 -44.42 3.69
CA GLY A 467 -14.36 -44.75 4.20
C GLY A 467 -13.67 -45.95 3.54
N LYS A 468 -14.25 -46.53 2.47
CA LYS A 468 -13.65 -47.65 1.77
C LYS A 468 -13.43 -47.40 0.29
N GLY A 469 -14.39 -46.81 -0.42
CA GLY A 469 -14.32 -46.56 -1.87
C GLY A 469 -15.68 -46.58 -2.53
N LEU A 470 -15.70 -47.03 -3.80
CA LEU A 470 -16.85 -47.03 -4.67
C LEU A 470 -17.12 -48.44 -5.19
N SER A 471 -18.38 -48.74 -5.48
CA SER A 471 -18.78 -49.91 -6.29
C SER A 471 -19.73 -49.50 -7.41
N ALA A 472 -19.62 -50.13 -8.56
CA ALA A 472 -20.45 -49.86 -9.71
C ALA A 472 -20.47 -51.00 -10.72
N LYS A 473 -21.44 -50.97 -11.63
CA LYS A 473 -21.50 -51.90 -12.77
C LYS A 473 -21.26 -51.18 -14.09
N ILE A 474 -20.47 -51.84 -14.97
CA ILE A 474 -20.31 -51.46 -16.35
C ILE A 474 -20.48 -52.73 -17.19
N ASN A 475 -21.39 -52.71 -18.18
CA ASN A 475 -21.68 -53.85 -19.06
C ASN A 475 -22.00 -55.17 -18.30
N SER A 476 -22.66 -55.07 -17.15
CA SER A 476 -23.01 -56.19 -16.24
C SER A 476 -21.86 -56.78 -15.41
N ASP A 477 -20.65 -56.23 -15.51
CA ASP A 477 -19.52 -56.59 -14.66
C ASP A 477 -19.47 -55.68 -13.44
N ASP A 478 -19.14 -56.24 -12.25
CA ASP A 478 -19.00 -55.53 -11.01
C ASP A 478 -17.56 -54.99 -10.85
N TYR A 479 -17.44 -53.68 -10.52
CA TYR A 479 -16.17 -53.02 -10.29
C TYR A 479 -16.13 -52.40 -8.91
N TYR A 480 -14.96 -52.46 -8.28
CA TYR A 480 -14.68 -51.83 -6.97
C TYR A 480 -13.47 -50.93 -7.09
N ILE A 481 -13.58 -49.69 -6.60
CA ILE A 481 -12.49 -48.72 -6.59
C ILE A 481 -12.31 -48.21 -5.14
N GLY A 482 -11.13 -48.36 -4.54
CA GLY A 482 -10.96 -47.90 -3.21
C GLY A 482 -9.67 -48.34 -2.50
N ASN A 483 -9.75 -48.50 -1.20
CA ASN A 483 -8.61 -48.88 -0.38
C ASN A 483 -8.51 -50.41 -0.21
N GLU A 484 -7.39 -50.87 0.35
CA GLU A 484 -7.11 -52.30 0.59
C GLU A 484 -8.20 -53.01 1.41
N LYS A 485 -8.91 -52.27 2.28
CA LYS A 485 -10.00 -52.85 3.08
C LYS A 485 -11.20 -53.20 2.20
N LEU A 486 -11.54 -52.40 1.21
CA LEU A 486 -12.60 -52.68 0.25
C LEU A 486 -12.27 -53.94 -0.56
N MET A 487 -11.02 -54.09 -0.98
CA MET A 487 -10.59 -55.27 -1.76
C MET A 487 -10.69 -56.53 -0.94
N ARG A 488 -10.23 -56.51 0.34
CA ARG A 488 -10.35 -57.66 1.25
C ARG A 488 -11.79 -58.03 1.55
N ASP A 489 -12.67 -57.05 1.77
CA ASP A 489 -14.08 -57.32 2.08
C ASP A 489 -14.81 -58.03 0.90
N ASN A 490 -14.29 -57.84 -0.32
CA ASN A 490 -14.82 -58.48 -1.53
C ASN A 490 -13.97 -59.65 -2.02
N ASN A 491 -13.03 -60.16 -1.23
CA ASN A 491 -12.14 -61.27 -1.55
C ASN A 491 -11.31 -61.07 -2.83
N ILE A 492 -10.87 -59.82 -3.05
CA ILE A 492 -10.02 -59.44 -4.20
C ILE A 492 -8.56 -59.42 -3.71
N ASP A 493 -7.71 -60.25 -4.34
CA ASP A 493 -6.28 -60.31 -4.05
C ASP A 493 -5.56 -59.10 -4.68
N VAL A 494 -4.80 -58.36 -3.88
CA VAL A 494 -4.04 -57.21 -4.33
C VAL A 494 -2.57 -57.57 -4.50
N ASN A 495 -2.11 -57.62 -5.74
CA ASN A 495 -0.73 -57.97 -6.11
C ASN A 495 0.15 -56.71 -6.32
N VAL A 496 -0.08 -55.64 -5.56
CA VAL A 496 0.66 -54.39 -5.67
C VAL A 496 1.36 -54.09 -4.35
N ASP A 497 2.63 -53.67 -4.41
CA ASP A 497 3.37 -53.19 -3.25
C ASP A 497 2.91 -51.75 -2.86
N ILE A 498 1.80 -51.70 -2.12
CA ILE A 498 1.18 -50.45 -1.66
C ILE A 498 2.16 -49.66 -0.77
N GLN A 499 2.94 -50.36 0.05
CA GLN A 499 3.85 -49.70 1.02
C GLN A 499 4.95 -48.93 0.28
N LYS A 500 5.41 -49.37 -0.85
CA LYS A 500 6.40 -48.70 -1.69
C LYS A 500 5.89 -47.32 -2.12
N TYR A 501 4.66 -47.24 -2.61
CA TYR A 501 4.08 -45.94 -3.06
C TYR A 501 3.72 -45.03 -1.89
N GLN A 502 3.19 -45.57 -0.80
CA GLN A 502 2.88 -44.81 0.40
C GLN A 502 4.13 -44.22 1.06
N SER A 503 5.27 -44.91 1.05
CA SER A 503 6.55 -44.40 1.58
C SER A 503 7.07 -43.22 0.77
N GLN A 504 6.65 -43.03 -0.47
CA GLN A 504 6.93 -41.90 -1.35
C GLN A 504 5.93 -40.74 -1.16
N GLY A 505 4.97 -40.85 -0.24
CA GLY A 505 3.94 -39.85 0.01
C GLY A 505 2.71 -39.91 -0.89
N ASN A 506 2.59 -40.97 -1.72
CA ASN A 506 1.47 -41.14 -2.64
C ASN A 506 0.25 -41.78 -1.94
N THR A 507 -0.94 -41.38 -2.34
CA THR A 507 -2.19 -42.09 -2.02
C THR A 507 -2.42 -43.15 -3.07
N VAL A 508 -2.64 -44.40 -2.65
CA VAL A 508 -2.90 -45.53 -3.55
C VAL A 508 -4.41 -45.82 -3.56
N VAL A 509 -4.98 -45.84 -4.75
CA VAL A 509 -6.34 -46.28 -5.04
C VAL A 509 -6.25 -47.55 -5.85
N LEU A 510 -6.99 -48.58 -5.45
CA LEU A 510 -6.99 -49.92 -6.05
C LEU A 510 -8.26 -50.10 -6.85
#